data_64e4e2f07876e98f380d5dfbe201841e
#
_entry.id   64e4e2f07876e98f380d5dfbe201841e
#
_cell.length_a   1.000
_cell.length_b   1.000
_cell.length_c   1.000
_cell.angle_alpha   90.00
_cell.angle_beta   90.00
_cell.angle_gamma   90.00
#
_symmetry.space_group_name_H-M   'P 1'
#
loop_
_entity.id
_entity.type
_entity.pdbx_description
1 polymer ?
#
loop_
_entity_poly.entity_id
_entity_poly.type
_entity_poly.pdbx_seq_one_letter_code
_entity_poly.pdbx_strand_id
1 'polypeptide(L)'
;LEGVTGSGKTEVYLQTIQAALDQGRTALMLVPEIALTPQMVHRVYARFGTAVAVLHSGLSDGEKYDEWRRIQHQQAKIVVGARSAVFAPLTNIGVIIIDEEHESSYKQDDSPRYHARNVALHRAKTFHCPVILGSATPSLESRARAEKGVYTLVRLPERINERPLPPVHIIDMRQAGGARVTPDFSPELLSALENTLAKHEQSVLMLNRRGYSAQAMCRNCGWIAKCPNCDISLTVHLAAHKLVCHYCGHEAPIPTRCPVCHSDKIRFFGTGTEKIEDQLQKLLPTARILRMDADSTRKKGGHARILKAFGSGQADILLGTQMIAKGLDFPTVTLVGVINADTALGMPDFRASERTFQLLTQVAGRAGRGDKPGAVIIQTYNPDHYAIQLASHQDYESFFRREMVVRHQGKYPPYYYTVLLTISAPSESVTAQEAYRIAGDLKPLLSKTAIVLGPTPRSITRVNNRYYYQILVKFKKEPALGRGLHNLLTNSQSLAKNHVQVAIDFEPQQIM
;
A
#
# COMPACT_ATOMS: atom_id res chain seq x y z
N LEU A 1 -13.51 -1.56 14.61
CA LEU A 1 -12.62 -1.44 15.77
C LEU A 1 -11.50 -0.47 15.43
N GLU A 2 -11.59 0.75 15.98
CA GLU A 2 -10.57 1.79 15.87
C GLU A 2 -9.68 1.71 17.12
N GLY A 3 -8.39 1.51 16.96
CA GLY A 3 -7.49 1.41 18.10
C GLY A 3 -6.09 1.89 17.74
N VAL A 4 -5.50 2.72 18.60
CA VAL A 4 -4.13 3.21 18.40
C VAL A 4 -3.13 2.06 18.26
N THR A 5 -2.00 2.33 17.66
CA THR A 5 -0.96 1.30 17.53
C THR A 5 -0.49 0.83 18.92
N GLY A 6 -0.59 -0.48 19.19
CA GLY A 6 -0.26 -1.04 20.50
C GLY A 6 -1.42 -1.05 21.52
N SER A 7 -2.65 -0.79 21.09
CA SER A 7 -3.85 -0.82 21.95
C SER A 7 -4.41 -2.20 22.25
N GLY A 8 -3.80 -3.28 21.73
CA GLY A 8 -4.30 -4.65 22.00
C GLY A 8 -5.35 -5.15 21.02
N LYS A 9 -5.55 -4.53 19.86
CA LYS A 9 -6.48 -5.02 18.82
C LYS A 9 -6.37 -6.52 18.56
N THR A 10 -5.14 -7.02 18.45
CA THR A 10 -4.87 -8.43 18.20
C THR A 10 -5.45 -9.33 19.29
N GLU A 11 -5.37 -8.93 20.56
CA GLU A 11 -5.97 -9.71 21.67
C GLU A 11 -7.49 -9.75 21.55
N VAL A 12 -8.12 -8.63 21.19
CA VAL A 12 -9.58 -8.61 20.92
C VAL A 12 -9.94 -9.59 19.80
N TYR A 13 -9.13 -9.66 18.74
CA TYR A 13 -9.35 -10.64 17.66
C TYR A 13 -9.25 -12.08 18.17
N LEU A 14 -8.19 -12.38 18.93
CA LEU A 14 -7.98 -13.74 19.45
C LEU A 14 -9.09 -14.18 20.41
N GLN A 15 -9.56 -13.28 21.28
CA GLN A 15 -10.70 -13.56 22.17
C GLN A 15 -12.00 -13.78 21.38
N THR A 16 -12.24 -12.97 20.34
CA THR A 16 -13.43 -13.13 19.49
C THR A 16 -13.38 -14.43 18.70
N ILE A 17 -12.21 -14.84 18.21
CA ILE A 17 -12.00 -16.16 17.58
C ILE A 17 -12.33 -17.27 18.58
N GLN A 18 -11.81 -17.18 19.81
CA GLN A 18 -12.08 -18.17 20.85
C GLN A 18 -13.59 -18.29 21.11
N ALA A 19 -14.29 -17.17 21.28
CA ALA A 19 -15.73 -17.17 21.50
C ALA A 19 -16.52 -17.80 20.34
N ALA A 20 -16.06 -17.67 19.10
CA ALA A 20 -16.66 -18.34 17.95
C ALA A 20 -16.41 -19.86 18.00
N LEU A 21 -15.20 -20.30 18.35
CA LEU A 21 -14.85 -21.71 18.50
C LEU A 21 -15.63 -22.40 19.63
N ASP A 22 -15.82 -21.70 20.75
CA ASP A 22 -16.60 -22.22 21.91
C ASP A 22 -18.08 -22.47 21.55
N GLN A 23 -18.58 -21.75 20.53
CA GLN A 23 -19.90 -21.98 19.94
C GLN A 23 -19.91 -23.08 18.85
N GLY A 24 -18.81 -23.78 18.65
CA GLY A 24 -18.66 -24.78 17.58
C GLY A 24 -18.60 -24.21 16.17
N ARG A 25 -18.28 -22.88 16.04
CA ARG A 25 -18.20 -22.17 14.77
C ARG A 25 -16.74 -21.98 14.33
N THR A 26 -16.55 -21.55 13.11
CA THR A 26 -15.22 -21.32 12.52
C THR A 26 -14.91 -19.83 12.44
N ALA A 27 -13.64 -19.48 12.24
CA ALA A 27 -13.20 -18.08 12.16
C ALA A 27 -12.34 -17.83 10.91
N LEU A 28 -12.54 -16.67 10.30
CA LEU A 28 -11.73 -16.17 9.20
C LEU A 28 -11.06 -14.87 9.61
N MET A 29 -9.73 -14.82 9.55
CA MET A 29 -8.95 -13.61 9.79
C MET A 29 -8.14 -13.23 8.56
N LEU A 30 -8.43 -12.07 8.00
CA LEU A 30 -7.68 -11.48 6.90
C LEU A 30 -6.67 -10.49 7.45
N VAL A 31 -5.43 -10.61 6.97
CA VAL A 31 -4.33 -9.70 7.28
C VAL A 31 -3.68 -9.24 5.97
N PRO A 32 -3.14 -8.00 5.88
CA PRO A 32 -2.39 -7.61 4.70
C PRO A 32 -1.23 -8.58 4.46
N GLU A 33 -0.94 -8.90 3.19
CA GLU A 33 0.10 -9.89 2.86
C GLU A 33 1.46 -9.56 3.50
N ILE A 34 1.80 -8.27 3.57
CA ILE A 34 3.02 -7.77 4.19
C ILE A 34 2.98 -7.92 5.73
N ALA A 35 1.79 -7.89 6.33
CA ALA A 35 1.61 -8.08 7.77
C ALA A 35 1.45 -9.56 8.17
N LEU A 36 1.34 -10.47 7.20
CA LEU A 36 1.38 -11.91 7.43
C LEU A 36 2.82 -12.35 7.76
N THR A 37 3.36 -11.75 8.80
CA THR A 37 4.72 -12.05 9.28
C THR A 37 4.72 -13.37 10.05
N PRO A 38 5.87 -14.06 10.14
CA PRO A 38 6.01 -15.22 11.01
C PRO A 38 5.58 -14.93 12.46
N GLN A 39 5.79 -13.70 12.94
CA GLN A 39 5.37 -13.27 14.28
C GLN A 39 3.86 -13.29 14.47
N MET A 40 3.10 -12.77 13.49
CA MET A 40 1.63 -12.76 13.56
C MET A 40 1.07 -14.17 13.49
N VAL A 41 1.54 -14.95 12.53
CA VAL A 41 1.16 -16.36 12.38
C VAL A 41 1.51 -17.14 13.65
N HIS A 42 2.70 -16.95 14.21
CA HIS A 42 3.14 -17.61 15.44
C HIS A 42 2.22 -17.26 16.63
N ARG A 43 1.78 -16.02 16.79
CA ARG A 43 0.84 -15.63 17.86
C ARG A 43 -0.48 -16.41 17.79
N VAL A 44 -1.03 -16.58 16.57
CA VAL A 44 -2.28 -17.33 16.38
C VAL A 44 -2.05 -18.83 16.61
N TYR A 45 -0.95 -19.39 16.08
CA TYR A 45 -0.58 -20.79 16.32
C TYR A 45 -0.30 -21.11 17.78
N ALA A 46 0.39 -20.21 18.49
CA ALA A 46 0.68 -20.40 19.92
C ALA A 46 -0.59 -20.53 20.76
N ARG A 47 -1.70 -19.90 20.35
CA ARG A 47 -2.97 -19.97 21.07
C ARG A 47 -3.88 -21.12 20.63
N PHE A 48 -3.92 -21.39 19.33
CA PHE A 48 -4.90 -22.30 18.73
C PHE A 48 -4.31 -23.58 18.12
N GLY A 49 -2.99 -23.70 18.07
CA GLY A 49 -2.30 -24.89 17.59
C GLY A 49 -2.69 -25.31 16.16
N THR A 50 -2.93 -26.60 15.99
CA THR A 50 -3.24 -27.21 14.69
C THR A 50 -4.61 -26.84 14.11
N ALA A 51 -5.48 -26.17 14.89
CA ALA A 51 -6.76 -25.67 14.38
C ALA A 51 -6.61 -24.51 13.37
N VAL A 52 -5.39 -24.00 13.18
CA VAL A 52 -5.10 -22.88 12.28
C VAL A 52 -4.63 -23.39 10.92
N ALA A 53 -5.18 -22.84 9.84
CA ALA A 53 -4.68 -22.92 8.48
C ALA A 53 -4.22 -21.55 8.01
N VAL A 54 -3.12 -21.49 7.22
CA VAL A 54 -2.58 -20.22 6.69
C VAL A 54 -2.60 -20.22 5.18
N LEU A 55 -3.21 -19.17 4.59
CA LEU A 55 -3.35 -19.03 3.13
C LEU A 55 -2.73 -17.72 2.64
N HIS A 56 -1.67 -17.80 1.84
CA HIS A 56 -1.03 -16.63 1.21
C HIS A 56 -0.36 -16.98 -0.12
N SER A 57 0.03 -15.95 -0.88
CA SER A 57 0.63 -16.11 -2.23
C SER A 57 2.00 -16.80 -2.23
N GLY A 58 2.75 -16.74 -1.13
CA GLY A 58 4.08 -17.35 -0.99
C GLY A 58 4.07 -18.87 -0.79
N LEU A 59 2.90 -19.50 -0.60
CA LEU A 59 2.77 -20.96 -0.56
C LEU A 59 2.89 -21.54 -1.98
N SER A 60 3.55 -22.70 -2.09
CA SER A 60 3.50 -23.53 -3.30
C SER A 60 2.07 -24.05 -3.53
N ASP A 61 1.80 -24.53 -4.74
CA ASP A 61 0.46 -25.06 -5.05
C ASP A 61 0.13 -26.31 -4.23
N GLY A 62 1.13 -27.15 -3.91
CA GLY A 62 0.95 -28.30 -3.00
C GLY A 62 0.61 -27.84 -1.57
N GLU A 63 1.36 -26.88 -1.01
CA GLU A 63 1.07 -26.32 0.33
C GLU A 63 -0.34 -25.68 0.37
N LYS A 64 -0.74 -24.94 -0.68
CA LYS A 64 -2.10 -24.38 -0.78
C LYS A 64 -3.16 -25.48 -0.82
N TYR A 65 -2.92 -26.54 -1.57
CA TYR A 65 -3.83 -27.68 -1.69
C TYR A 65 -4.00 -28.38 -0.34
N ASP A 66 -2.92 -28.64 0.37
CA ASP A 66 -2.96 -29.29 1.69
C ASP A 66 -3.73 -28.44 2.71
N GLU A 67 -3.44 -27.13 2.80
CA GLU A 67 -4.19 -26.23 3.68
C GLU A 67 -5.67 -26.14 3.29
N TRP A 68 -5.98 -26.07 1.99
CA TRP A 68 -7.36 -26.07 1.50
C TRP A 68 -8.12 -27.33 1.90
N ARG A 69 -7.48 -28.50 1.78
CA ARG A 69 -8.04 -29.79 2.19
C ARG A 69 -8.28 -29.84 3.71
N ARG A 70 -7.32 -29.38 4.50
CA ARG A 70 -7.49 -29.31 5.97
C ARG A 70 -8.70 -28.46 6.38
N ILE A 71 -8.92 -27.34 5.70
CA ILE A 71 -10.09 -26.48 5.94
C ILE A 71 -11.36 -27.20 5.52
N GLN A 72 -11.39 -27.77 4.32
CA GLN A 72 -12.56 -28.46 3.76
C GLN A 72 -13.01 -29.65 4.63
N HIS A 73 -12.05 -30.40 5.19
CA HIS A 73 -12.31 -31.53 6.09
C HIS A 73 -12.48 -31.12 7.56
N GLN A 74 -12.61 -29.80 7.85
CA GLN A 74 -12.81 -29.25 9.20
C GLN A 74 -11.69 -29.59 10.21
N GLN A 75 -10.52 -29.99 9.74
CA GLN A 75 -9.32 -30.18 10.55
C GLN A 75 -8.74 -28.84 11.00
N ALA A 76 -8.89 -27.79 10.18
CA ALA A 76 -8.60 -26.43 10.55
C ALA A 76 -9.91 -25.63 10.66
N LYS A 77 -10.12 -25.01 11.81
CA LYS A 77 -11.33 -24.22 12.14
C LYS A 77 -11.08 -22.72 12.03
N ILE A 78 -9.83 -22.30 11.98
CA ILE A 78 -9.40 -20.92 11.87
C ILE A 78 -8.59 -20.80 10.59
N VAL A 79 -8.93 -19.83 9.76
CA VAL A 79 -8.12 -19.46 8.59
C VAL A 79 -7.54 -18.08 8.81
N VAL A 80 -6.21 -17.98 8.74
CA VAL A 80 -5.49 -16.71 8.70
C VAL A 80 -4.88 -16.56 7.31
N GLY A 81 -5.10 -15.43 6.66
CA GLY A 81 -4.54 -15.30 5.32
C GLY A 81 -4.64 -13.91 4.72
N ALA A 82 -4.03 -13.78 3.54
CA ALA A 82 -4.09 -12.56 2.75
C ALA A 82 -5.47 -12.41 2.07
N ARG A 83 -5.61 -11.39 1.22
CA ARG A 83 -6.86 -11.06 0.49
C ARG A 83 -7.62 -12.27 -0.03
N SER A 84 -6.94 -13.21 -0.71
CA SER A 84 -7.57 -14.39 -1.34
C SER A 84 -8.14 -15.40 -0.34
N ALA A 85 -7.69 -15.39 0.91
CA ALA A 85 -8.23 -16.25 1.96
C ALA A 85 -9.72 -15.96 2.26
N VAL A 86 -10.25 -14.82 1.79
CA VAL A 86 -11.68 -14.53 1.86
C VAL A 86 -12.55 -15.60 1.18
N PHE A 87 -11.99 -16.42 0.28
CA PHE A 87 -12.67 -17.53 -0.41
C PHE A 87 -12.43 -18.90 0.23
N ALA A 88 -11.70 -18.97 1.35
CA ALA A 88 -11.46 -20.24 2.04
C ALA A 88 -12.77 -21.04 2.27
N PRO A 89 -12.76 -22.38 2.07
CA PRO A 89 -13.95 -23.20 2.11
C PRO A 89 -14.42 -23.49 3.55
N LEU A 90 -14.44 -22.46 4.40
CA LEU A 90 -14.99 -22.51 5.74
C LEU A 90 -16.51 -22.63 5.67
N THR A 91 -17.05 -23.55 6.45
CA THR A 91 -18.47 -23.70 6.73
C THR A 91 -18.77 -23.20 8.14
N ASN A 92 -19.99 -22.75 8.41
CA ASN A 92 -20.43 -22.31 9.74
C ASN A 92 -19.54 -21.22 10.36
N ILE A 93 -19.24 -20.15 9.60
CA ILE A 93 -18.39 -19.05 10.06
C ILE A 93 -19.06 -18.30 11.21
N GLY A 94 -18.34 -18.16 12.35
CA GLY A 94 -18.77 -17.44 13.53
C GLY A 94 -18.30 -15.99 13.59
N VAL A 95 -17.17 -15.69 12.96
CA VAL A 95 -16.61 -14.32 12.88
C VAL A 95 -15.72 -14.18 11.66
N ILE A 96 -15.74 -13.01 11.06
CA ILE A 96 -14.78 -12.59 10.04
C ILE A 96 -14.04 -11.35 10.56
N ILE A 97 -12.72 -11.38 10.56
CA ILE A 97 -11.86 -10.28 11.01
C ILE A 97 -11.04 -9.79 9.82
N ILE A 98 -10.95 -8.49 9.64
CA ILE A 98 -10.09 -7.84 8.65
C ILE A 98 -9.21 -6.86 9.41
N ASP A 99 -7.95 -7.24 9.63
CA ASP A 99 -6.96 -6.37 10.25
C ASP A 99 -6.40 -5.38 9.24
N GLU A 100 -6.06 -4.17 9.71
CA GLU A 100 -5.63 -3.03 8.87
C GLU A 100 -6.57 -2.83 7.66
N GLU A 101 -7.89 -2.74 7.91
CA GLU A 101 -8.96 -2.75 6.88
C GLU A 101 -8.82 -1.67 5.81
N HIS A 102 -8.06 -0.60 6.12
CA HIS A 102 -7.77 0.51 5.22
C HIS A 102 -6.77 0.15 4.11
N GLU A 103 -6.12 -1.02 4.21
CA GLU A 103 -5.07 -1.40 3.29
C GLU A 103 -5.58 -1.62 1.86
N SER A 104 -4.94 -0.94 0.90
CA SER A 104 -5.29 -1.04 -0.50
C SER A 104 -5.11 -2.45 -1.09
N SER A 105 -4.27 -3.28 -0.47
CA SER A 105 -4.01 -4.67 -0.90
C SER A 105 -5.23 -5.59 -0.80
N TYR A 106 -6.27 -5.19 -0.06
CA TYR A 106 -7.54 -5.92 -0.02
C TYR A 106 -8.39 -5.75 -1.29
N LYS A 107 -8.07 -4.78 -2.13
CA LYS A 107 -8.63 -4.65 -3.49
C LYS A 107 -7.76 -5.42 -4.48
N GLN A 108 -8.39 -6.20 -5.35
CA GLN A 108 -7.69 -6.86 -6.46
C GLN A 108 -7.65 -5.94 -7.68
N ASP A 109 -6.46 -5.72 -8.24
CA ASP A 109 -6.26 -4.87 -9.42
C ASP A 109 -6.63 -5.58 -10.71
N ASP A 110 -6.42 -6.91 -10.76
CA ASP A 110 -6.77 -7.76 -11.90
C ASP A 110 -8.17 -8.34 -11.79
N SER A 111 -8.70 -8.87 -12.89
CA SER A 111 -10.01 -9.52 -12.93
C SER A 111 -9.99 -10.85 -12.13
N PRO A 112 -11.04 -11.09 -11.34
CA PRO A 112 -12.15 -10.22 -10.97
C PRO A 112 -11.72 -9.16 -9.95
N ARG A 113 -12.02 -7.88 -10.21
CA ARG A 113 -11.59 -6.73 -9.37
C ARG A 113 -12.43 -6.61 -8.09
N TYR A 114 -12.43 -7.65 -7.25
CA TYR A 114 -13.17 -7.64 -5.99
C TYR A 114 -12.41 -6.89 -4.88
N HIS A 115 -13.13 -6.46 -3.88
CA HIS A 115 -12.59 -5.99 -2.61
C HIS A 115 -12.92 -7.02 -1.51
N ALA A 116 -11.91 -7.52 -0.81
CA ALA A 116 -12.11 -8.59 0.20
C ALA A 116 -13.11 -8.19 1.28
N ARG A 117 -13.14 -6.91 1.70
CA ARG A 117 -14.13 -6.39 2.66
C ARG A 117 -15.56 -6.62 2.16
N ASN A 118 -15.85 -6.36 0.88
CA ASN A 118 -17.19 -6.52 0.34
C ASN A 118 -17.59 -8.00 0.26
N VAL A 119 -16.66 -8.88 -0.12
CA VAL A 119 -16.87 -10.33 -0.11
C VAL A 119 -17.10 -10.84 1.33
N ALA A 120 -16.29 -10.37 2.28
CA ALA A 120 -16.43 -10.71 3.70
C ALA A 120 -17.80 -10.32 4.27
N LEU A 121 -18.26 -9.09 3.97
CA LEU A 121 -19.59 -8.62 4.38
C LEU A 121 -20.71 -9.44 3.74
N HIS A 122 -20.55 -9.90 2.50
CA HIS A 122 -21.50 -10.79 1.84
C HIS A 122 -21.53 -12.17 2.51
N ARG A 123 -20.37 -12.77 2.76
CA ARG A 123 -20.26 -14.04 3.48
C ARG A 123 -20.85 -13.95 4.89
N ALA A 124 -20.57 -12.87 5.60
CA ALA A 124 -21.10 -12.64 6.93
C ALA A 124 -22.64 -12.63 6.97
N LYS A 125 -23.30 -12.07 5.95
CA LYS A 125 -24.76 -12.15 5.80
C LYS A 125 -25.23 -13.60 5.64
N THR A 126 -24.56 -14.39 4.81
CA THR A 126 -24.89 -15.80 4.58
C THR A 126 -24.76 -16.65 5.85
N PHE A 127 -23.71 -16.39 6.64
CA PHE A 127 -23.43 -17.16 7.87
C PHE A 127 -23.99 -16.51 9.14
N HIS A 128 -24.69 -15.39 9.04
CA HIS A 128 -25.23 -14.63 10.19
C HIS A 128 -24.15 -14.41 11.27
N CYS A 129 -23.00 -13.85 10.88
CA CYS A 129 -21.89 -13.60 11.78
C CYS A 129 -21.39 -12.14 11.71
N PRO A 130 -20.76 -11.63 12.77
CA PRO A 130 -20.16 -10.31 12.75
C PRO A 130 -18.92 -10.23 11.85
N VAL A 131 -18.65 -9.01 11.34
CA VAL A 131 -17.39 -8.65 10.69
C VAL A 131 -16.70 -7.59 11.53
N ILE A 132 -15.47 -7.84 11.95
CA ILE A 132 -14.64 -6.88 12.65
C ILE A 132 -13.67 -6.25 11.64
N LEU A 133 -13.82 -4.96 11.40
CA LEU A 133 -12.90 -4.14 10.61
C LEU A 133 -11.97 -3.42 11.57
N GLY A 134 -10.71 -3.83 11.66
CA GLY A 134 -9.74 -3.29 12.61
C GLY A 134 -8.72 -2.39 11.94
N SER A 135 -8.45 -1.24 12.54
CA SER A 135 -7.40 -0.31 12.10
C SER A 135 -7.06 0.72 13.18
N ALA A 136 -5.83 1.25 13.11
CA ALA A 136 -5.46 2.47 13.84
C ALA A 136 -5.91 3.73 13.09
N THR A 137 -6.03 3.61 11.78
CA THR A 137 -6.38 4.69 10.85
C THR A 137 -7.43 4.15 9.86
N PRO A 138 -8.68 3.95 10.29
CA PRO A 138 -9.72 3.39 9.44
C PRO A 138 -9.85 4.12 8.10
N SER A 139 -10.29 3.41 7.05
CA SER A 139 -10.63 4.07 5.79
C SER A 139 -11.77 5.07 6.00
N LEU A 140 -11.72 6.21 5.32
CA LEU A 140 -12.75 7.24 5.45
C LEU A 140 -14.15 6.70 5.13
N GLU A 141 -14.24 5.74 4.22
CA GLU A 141 -15.49 5.06 3.87
C GLU A 141 -16.05 4.23 5.03
N SER A 142 -15.20 3.47 5.73
CA SER A 142 -15.63 2.68 6.88
C SER A 142 -16.00 3.56 8.07
N ARG A 143 -15.19 4.59 8.32
CA ARG A 143 -15.44 5.53 9.41
C ARG A 143 -16.73 6.34 9.20
N ALA A 144 -16.99 6.80 7.96
CA ALA A 144 -18.21 7.49 7.61
C ALA A 144 -19.47 6.59 7.76
N ARG A 145 -19.35 5.29 7.45
CA ARG A 145 -20.43 4.33 7.69
C ARG A 145 -20.71 4.15 9.19
N ALA A 146 -19.67 4.18 10.01
CA ALA A 146 -19.81 4.11 11.46
C ALA A 146 -20.49 5.37 12.02
N GLU A 147 -20.15 6.57 11.55
CA GLU A 147 -20.84 7.82 11.93
C GLU A 147 -22.34 7.83 11.57
N LYS A 148 -22.67 7.20 10.44
CA LYS A 148 -24.07 7.06 10.00
C LYS A 148 -24.82 5.90 10.68
N GLY A 149 -24.21 5.21 11.66
CA GLY A 149 -24.81 4.08 12.34
C GLY A 149 -24.97 2.81 11.50
N VAL A 150 -24.34 2.76 10.29
CA VAL A 150 -24.33 1.53 9.46
C VAL A 150 -23.38 0.50 10.05
N TYR A 151 -22.29 0.95 10.66
CA TYR A 151 -21.36 0.13 11.43
C TYR A 151 -21.34 0.58 12.89
N THR A 152 -21.09 -0.35 13.82
CA THR A 152 -20.83 -0.02 15.22
C THR A 152 -19.37 0.37 15.37
N LEU A 153 -19.11 1.57 15.93
CA LEU A 153 -17.77 2.03 16.24
C LEU A 153 -17.38 1.59 17.65
N VAL A 154 -16.33 0.79 17.74
CA VAL A 154 -15.69 0.41 19.01
C VAL A 154 -14.29 1.00 19.03
N ARG A 155 -13.90 1.68 20.11
CA ARG A 155 -12.63 2.38 20.24
C ARG A 155 -11.73 1.81 21.32
N LEU A 156 -10.44 1.71 21.02
CA LEU A 156 -9.35 1.43 21.95
C LEU A 156 -8.39 2.64 21.92
N PRO A 157 -8.66 3.69 22.69
CA PRO A 157 -7.94 4.97 22.55
C PRO A 157 -6.54 4.95 23.14
N GLU A 158 -6.21 3.99 24.02
CA GLU A 158 -4.98 3.96 24.79
C GLU A 158 -4.08 2.79 24.40
N ARG A 159 -2.78 2.97 24.56
CA ARG A 159 -1.81 1.86 24.46
C ARG A 159 -1.87 0.98 25.71
N ILE A 160 -1.57 -0.31 25.52
CA ILE A 160 -1.35 -1.21 26.65
C ILE A 160 -0.24 -0.62 27.53
N ASN A 161 -0.41 -0.65 28.86
CA ASN A 161 0.48 -0.07 29.86
C ASN A 161 0.61 1.46 29.82
N GLU A 162 -0.40 2.18 29.29
CA GLU A 162 -0.47 3.65 29.30
C GLU A 162 0.77 4.34 28.72
N ARG A 163 1.53 3.68 27.88
CA ARG A 163 2.76 4.23 27.30
C ARG A 163 2.44 5.40 26.36
N PRO A 164 3.12 6.54 26.50
CA PRO A 164 2.90 7.68 25.61
C PRO A 164 3.28 7.34 24.15
N LEU A 165 2.66 8.04 23.24
CA LEU A 165 3.07 8.00 21.83
C LEU A 165 4.45 8.67 21.69
N PRO A 166 5.33 8.17 20.80
CA PRO A 166 6.63 8.80 20.60
C PRO A 166 6.47 10.22 20.05
N PRO A 167 7.28 11.19 20.52
CA PRO A 167 7.31 12.52 19.97
C PRO A 167 7.72 12.48 18.49
N VAL A 168 7.06 13.29 17.66
CA VAL A 168 7.31 13.40 16.22
C VAL A 168 7.83 14.79 15.91
N HIS A 169 9.01 14.87 15.33
CA HIS A 169 9.66 16.11 14.89
C HIS A 169 9.57 16.22 13.38
N ILE A 170 8.95 17.30 12.89
CA ILE A 170 8.88 17.62 11.47
C ILE A 170 10.05 18.54 11.12
N ILE A 171 10.83 18.13 10.12
CA ILE A 171 11.97 18.91 9.62
C ILE A 171 11.61 19.50 8.25
N ASP A 172 11.66 20.84 8.18
CA ASP A 172 11.45 21.58 6.93
C ASP A 172 12.70 21.53 6.04
N MET A 173 12.65 20.68 5.03
CA MET A 173 13.76 20.48 4.11
C MET A 173 14.04 21.71 3.22
N ARG A 174 13.17 22.69 3.15
CA ARG A 174 13.40 23.97 2.43
C ARG A 174 14.40 24.86 3.19
N GLN A 175 14.35 24.85 4.51
CA GLN A 175 15.18 25.67 5.40
C GLN A 175 16.54 25.04 5.72
N ALA A 176 16.65 23.71 5.60
CA ALA A 176 17.88 22.98 5.84
C ALA A 176 18.99 23.23 4.78
N GLY A 177 18.80 24.19 3.88
CA GLY A 177 19.59 24.40 2.65
C GLY A 177 21.09 24.64 2.81
N GLY A 178 21.55 25.33 3.85
CA GLY A 178 22.97 25.67 4.06
C GLY A 178 23.76 24.66 4.90
N ALA A 179 23.09 23.79 5.63
CA ALA A 179 23.68 22.86 6.60
C ALA A 179 23.49 21.38 6.24
N ARG A 180 23.04 21.09 5.01
CA ARG A 180 22.82 19.68 4.56
C ARG A 180 24.14 18.99 4.33
N VAL A 181 24.32 17.84 4.96
CA VAL A 181 25.44 16.95 4.64
C VAL A 181 25.19 16.27 3.29
N THR A 182 23.92 15.97 2.97
CA THR A 182 23.47 15.48 1.65
C THR A 182 22.06 16.00 1.34
N PRO A 183 21.60 15.95 0.07
CA PRO A 183 20.24 16.36 -0.28
C PRO A 183 19.13 15.54 0.37
N ASP A 184 19.45 14.32 0.84
CA ASP A 184 18.47 13.36 1.34
C ASP A 184 18.41 13.32 2.88
N PHE A 185 19.42 13.89 3.59
CA PHE A 185 19.50 13.86 5.06
C PHE A 185 19.67 15.25 5.66
N SER A 186 18.84 15.58 6.62
CA SER A 186 19.01 16.77 7.47
C SER A 186 20.07 16.51 8.56
N PRO A 187 20.73 17.56 9.07
CA PRO A 187 21.67 17.45 10.20
C PRO A 187 21.01 16.81 11.43
N GLU A 188 19.76 17.15 11.69
CA GLU A 188 18.98 16.64 12.84
C GLU A 188 18.76 15.13 12.76
N LEU A 189 18.38 14.62 11.56
CA LEU A 189 18.20 13.18 11.38
C LEU A 189 19.53 12.45 11.51
N LEU A 190 20.62 12.99 10.95
CA LEU A 190 21.95 12.38 11.07
C LEU A 190 22.43 12.34 12.52
N SER A 191 22.33 13.45 13.26
CA SER A 191 22.69 13.50 14.67
C SER A 191 21.87 12.53 15.51
N ALA A 192 20.57 12.37 15.21
CA ALA A 192 19.74 11.38 15.88
C ALA A 192 20.18 9.94 15.60
N LEU A 193 20.57 9.64 14.34
CA LEU A 193 21.09 8.32 13.96
C LEU A 193 22.42 8.02 14.66
N GLU A 194 23.35 8.98 14.71
CA GLU A 194 24.62 8.86 15.42
C GLU A 194 24.42 8.59 16.92
N ASN A 195 23.52 9.35 17.54
CA ASN A 195 23.19 9.19 18.96
C ASN A 195 22.55 7.83 19.26
N THR A 196 21.69 7.33 18.36
CA THR A 196 21.05 6.02 18.50
C THR A 196 22.08 4.90 18.34
N LEU A 197 22.97 5.01 17.36
CA LEU A 197 24.07 4.08 17.13
C LEU A 197 25.04 4.01 18.33
N ALA A 198 25.41 5.18 18.89
CA ALA A 198 26.27 5.27 20.07
C ALA A 198 25.66 4.61 21.33
N LYS A 199 24.34 4.55 21.41
CA LYS A 199 23.60 3.86 22.50
C LYS A 199 23.37 2.38 22.22
N HIS A 200 23.88 1.83 21.12
CA HIS A 200 23.62 0.46 20.65
C HIS A 200 22.12 0.15 20.52
N GLU A 201 21.33 1.15 20.10
CA GLU A 201 19.91 1.03 19.82
C GLU A 201 19.68 0.94 18.31
N GLN A 202 18.46 0.55 17.92
CA GLN A 202 18.15 0.34 16.52
C GLN A 202 17.31 1.48 15.94
N SER A 203 17.54 1.74 14.67
CA SER A 203 16.80 2.73 13.89
C SER A 203 16.05 2.10 12.71
N VAL A 204 14.88 2.64 12.37
CA VAL A 204 14.14 2.30 11.16
C VAL A 204 14.06 3.53 10.28
N LEU A 205 14.53 3.42 9.03
CA LEU A 205 14.48 4.51 8.06
C LEU A 205 13.55 4.17 6.92
N MET A 206 12.50 4.98 6.77
CA MET A 206 11.52 4.82 5.70
C MET A 206 11.79 5.76 4.54
N LEU A 207 11.95 5.20 3.36
CA LEU A 207 11.91 5.93 2.10
C LEU A 207 10.51 5.79 1.50
N ASN A 208 9.68 6.82 1.62
CA ASN A 208 8.34 6.81 1.05
C ASN A 208 8.40 7.03 -0.47
N ARG A 209 8.88 6.04 -1.22
CA ARG A 209 9.02 6.16 -2.66
C ARG A 209 8.59 4.91 -3.40
N ARG A 210 7.40 4.96 -4.04
CA ARG A 210 7.06 4.12 -5.18
C ARG A 210 7.34 4.92 -6.45
N GLY A 211 8.15 4.38 -7.36
CA GLY A 211 8.16 4.83 -8.77
C GLY A 211 9.27 5.79 -9.21
N TYR A 212 10.34 6.01 -8.44
CA TYR A 212 11.55 6.64 -9.00
C TYR A 212 12.72 5.68 -8.90
N SER A 213 12.72 4.76 -9.80
CA SER A 213 13.86 3.94 -10.15
C SER A 213 14.96 4.83 -10.72
N ALA A 214 16.21 4.51 -10.44
CA ALA A 214 17.33 5.23 -11.05
C ALA A 214 17.17 5.21 -12.57
N GLN A 215 17.17 6.38 -13.19
CA GLN A 215 17.07 6.54 -14.65
C GLN A 215 18.45 6.84 -15.20
N ALA A 216 18.80 6.25 -16.34
CA ALA A 216 20.00 6.61 -17.07
C ALA A 216 19.71 7.88 -17.90
N MET A 217 20.43 8.96 -17.62
CA MET A 217 20.32 10.24 -18.31
C MET A 217 21.68 10.77 -18.74
N CYS A 218 21.75 11.32 -19.93
CA CYS A 218 22.94 12.01 -20.43
C CYS A 218 22.93 13.46 -19.93
N ARG A 219 23.97 13.86 -19.19
CA ARG A 219 24.12 15.26 -18.74
C ARG A 219 24.45 16.26 -19.86
N ASN A 220 24.90 15.77 -21.01
CA ASN A 220 25.29 16.64 -22.13
C ASN A 220 24.09 17.06 -22.98
N CYS A 221 23.15 16.15 -23.28
CA CYS A 221 22.02 16.44 -24.17
C CYS A 221 20.65 16.19 -23.55
N GLY A 222 20.58 15.74 -22.28
CA GLY A 222 19.31 15.45 -21.61
C GLY A 222 18.62 14.13 -22.02
N TRP A 223 19.26 13.30 -22.88
CA TRP A 223 18.71 12.01 -23.26
C TRP A 223 18.43 11.14 -22.04
N ILE A 224 17.26 10.50 -22.01
CA ILE A 224 16.85 9.55 -20.98
C ILE A 224 16.54 8.20 -21.63
N ALA A 225 17.01 7.12 -21.04
CA ALA A 225 16.71 5.77 -21.51
C ALA A 225 15.23 5.46 -21.34
N LYS A 226 14.49 5.38 -22.46
CA LYS A 226 13.05 5.06 -22.48
C LYS A 226 12.81 3.62 -22.93
N CYS A 227 11.72 3.04 -22.45
CA CYS A 227 11.26 1.75 -22.91
C CYS A 227 10.70 1.86 -24.34
N PRO A 228 11.05 0.95 -25.28
CA PRO A 228 10.50 0.98 -26.63
C PRO A 228 9.00 0.62 -26.67
N ASN A 229 8.51 -0.13 -25.67
CA ASN A 229 7.15 -0.66 -25.63
C ASN A 229 6.21 0.15 -24.71
N CYS A 230 6.76 1.03 -23.87
CA CYS A 230 6.01 1.78 -22.86
C CYS A 230 6.49 3.23 -22.83
N ASP A 231 5.59 4.17 -22.54
CA ASP A 231 5.95 5.60 -22.47
C ASP A 231 6.54 5.95 -21.09
N ILE A 232 7.52 5.17 -20.64
CA ILE A 232 8.24 5.37 -19.38
C ILE A 232 9.74 5.20 -19.56
N SER A 233 10.48 5.77 -18.64
CA SER A 233 11.93 5.52 -18.54
C SER A 233 12.23 4.11 -18.06
N LEU A 234 13.33 3.56 -18.55
CA LEU A 234 13.89 2.32 -18.04
C LEU A 234 14.58 2.55 -16.68
N THR A 235 14.44 1.57 -15.79
CA THR A 235 15.08 1.54 -14.49
C THR A 235 16.47 0.94 -14.58
N VAL A 236 17.44 1.58 -13.93
CA VAL A 236 18.81 1.07 -13.81
C VAL A 236 18.88 0.07 -12.67
N HIS A 237 19.34 -1.16 -12.96
CA HIS A 237 19.69 -2.20 -11.99
C HIS A 237 21.22 -2.34 -11.99
N LEU A 238 21.91 -1.63 -11.10
CA LEU A 238 23.37 -1.59 -11.06
C LEU A 238 24.00 -2.97 -10.80
N ALA A 239 23.48 -3.72 -9.86
CA ALA A 239 23.98 -5.07 -9.54
C ALA A 239 23.86 -6.06 -10.70
N ALA A 240 22.86 -5.87 -11.59
CA ALA A 240 22.65 -6.72 -12.76
C ALA A 240 23.20 -6.09 -14.06
N HIS A 241 23.81 -4.91 -13.99
CA HIS A 241 24.36 -4.13 -15.13
C HIS A 241 23.37 -3.98 -16.30
N LYS A 242 22.06 -3.77 -16.00
CA LYS A 242 21.02 -3.63 -17.03
C LYS A 242 19.98 -2.59 -16.71
N LEU A 243 19.29 -2.16 -17.77
CA LEU A 243 18.10 -1.34 -17.73
C LEU A 243 16.87 -2.24 -17.85
N VAL A 244 15.85 -2.05 -17.02
CA VAL A 244 14.63 -2.89 -17.01
C VAL A 244 13.39 -2.01 -17.02
N CYS A 245 12.40 -2.38 -17.82
CA CYS A 245 11.05 -1.82 -17.75
C CYS A 245 10.21 -2.64 -16.76
N HIS A 246 9.82 -2.06 -15.64
CA HIS A 246 8.98 -2.75 -14.64
C HIS A 246 7.52 -2.96 -15.07
N TYR A 247 7.10 -2.44 -16.24
CA TYR A 247 5.76 -2.64 -16.78
C TYR A 247 5.66 -3.80 -17.77
N CYS A 248 6.61 -3.90 -18.71
CA CYS A 248 6.57 -4.95 -19.74
C CYS A 248 7.72 -5.95 -19.65
N GLY A 249 8.64 -5.78 -18.71
CA GLY A 249 9.80 -6.66 -18.55
C GLY A 249 10.91 -6.45 -19.61
N HIS A 250 10.81 -5.46 -20.50
CA HIS A 250 11.85 -5.18 -21.48
C HIS A 250 13.19 -4.88 -20.78
N GLU A 251 14.25 -5.54 -21.22
CA GLU A 251 15.61 -5.37 -20.72
C GLU A 251 16.54 -4.80 -21.80
N ALA A 252 17.46 -3.93 -21.41
CA ALA A 252 18.49 -3.37 -22.27
C ALA A 252 19.81 -3.22 -21.49
N PRO A 253 20.97 -3.27 -22.15
CA PRO A 253 22.24 -2.99 -21.47
C PRO A 253 22.33 -1.52 -21.09
N ILE A 254 23.10 -1.22 -20.02
CA ILE A 254 23.42 0.16 -19.67
C ILE A 254 24.40 0.71 -20.72
N PRO A 255 24.05 1.78 -21.45
CA PRO A 255 24.94 2.32 -22.47
C PRO A 255 26.16 3.00 -21.82
N THR A 256 27.33 2.78 -22.36
CA THR A 256 28.58 3.43 -21.93
C THR A 256 28.71 4.84 -22.51
N ARG A 257 28.08 5.08 -23.68
CA ARG A 257 27.99 6.39 -24.36
C ARG A 257 26.54 6.69 -24.72
N CYS A 258 26.23 7.97 -24.71
CA CYS A 258 24.90 8.43 -25.09
C CYS A 258 24.58 8.05 -26.54
N PRO A 259 23.46 7.38 -26.84
CA PRO A 259 23.11 7.01 -28.21
C PRO A 259 22.76 8.22 -29.10
N VAL A 260 22.50 9.38 -28.51
CA VAL A 260 22.13 10.61 -29.23
C VAL A 260 23.34 11.51 -29.51
N CYS A 261 24.14 11.85 -28.49
CA CYS A 261 25.26 12.81 -28.62
C CYS A 261 26.64 12.18 -28.43
N HIS A 262 26.71 10.84 -28.28
CA HIS A 262 27.94 10.05 -28.13
C HIS A 262 28.82 10.43 -26.92
N SER A 263 28.34 11.31 -26.03
CA SER A 263 29.02 11.69 -24.80
C SER A 263 29.08 10.53 -23.82
N ASP A 264 30.15 10.43 -23.05
CA ASP A 264 30.34 9.48 -21.93
C ASP A 264 29.69 9.97 -20.62
N LYS A 265 29.05 11.17 -20.64
CA LYS A 265 28.45 11.81 -19.47
C LYS A 265 27.07 11.22 -19.11
N ILE A 266 26.91 9.90 -19.17
CA ILE A 266 25.73 9.24 -18.66
C ILE A 266 25.82 9.18 -17.14
N ARG A 267 24.72 9.57 -16.47
CA ARG A 267 24.58 9.51 -15.02
C ARG A 267 23.26 8.85 -14.66
N PHE A 268 23.24 8.24 -13.49
CA PHE A 268 22.05 7.61 -12.96
C PHE A 268 21.37 8.56 -11.99
N PHE A 269 20.14 8.96 -12.33
CA PHE A 269 19.35 9.87 -11.54
C PHE A 269 18.19 9.09 -10.90
N GLY A 270 18.06 9.22 -9.61
CA GLY A 270 17.01 8.61 -8.80
C GLY A 270 17.54 8.38 -7.39
N THR A 271 16.65 8.50 -6.41
CA THR A 271 16.93 8.07 -5.04
C THR A 271 16.23 6.73 -4.83
N GLY A 272 16.89 5.64 -5.12
CA GLY A 272 16.47 4.31 -4.69
C GLY A 272 17.00 4.01 -3.28
N THR A 273 16.50 2.96 -2.65
CA THR A 273 17.01 2.45 -1.36
C THR A 273 18.52 2.14 -1.41
N GLU A 274 19.03 1.69 -2.56
CA GLU A 274 20.47 1.47 -2.79
C GLU A 274 21.29 2.75 -2.65
N LYS A 275 20.85 3.83 -3.26
CA LYS A 275 21.55 5.12 -3.15
C LYS A 275 21.54 5.66 -1.72
N ILE A 276 20.42 5.50 -1.03
CA ILE A 276 20.30 5.91 0.38
C ILE A 276 21.18 5.04 1.27
N GLU A 277 21.25 3.74 1.01
CA GLU A 277 22.17 2.81 1.68
C GLU A 277 23.63 3.23 1.50
N ASP A 278 24.06 3.49 0.25
CA ASP A 278 25.41 3.96 -0.07
C ASP A 278 25.76 5.30 0.60
N GLN A 279 24.80 6.22 0.68
CA GLN A 279 24.99 7.50 1.38
C GLN A 279 25.13 7.30 2.89
N LEU A 280 24.26 6.48 3.49
CA LEU A 280 24.31 6.15 4.92
C LEU A 280 25.63 5.46 5.27
N GLN A 281 26.10 4.51 4.44
CA GLN A 281 27.36 3.82 4.69
C GLN A 281 28.57 4.76 4.67
N LYS A 282 28.52 5.83 3.85
CA LYS A 282 29.56 6.87 3.83
C LYS A 282 29.48 7.81 5.02
N LEU A 283 28.26 8.15 5.46
CA LEU A 283 28.01 9.07 6.59
C LEU A 283 28.20 8.37 7.94
N LEU A 284 27.84 7.10 8.03
CA LEU A 284 27.90 6.27 9.22
C LEU A 284 28.68 4.96 8.92
N PRO A 285 30.02 5.01 8.76
CA PRO A 285 30.81 3.85 8.30
C PRO A 285 30.75 2.64 9.22
N THR A 286 30.49 2.85 10.51
CA THR A 286 30.40 1.80 11.53
C THR A 286 29.02 1.16 11.64
N ALA A 287 27.99 1.75 11.01
CA ALA A 287 26.63 1.26 11.09
C ALA A 287 26.43 0.01 10.22
N ARG A 288 25.80 -1.00 10.77
CA ARG A 288 25.36 -2.20 10.04
C ARG A 288 23.96 -1.94 9.50
N ILE A 289 23.86 -1.81 8.18
CA ILE A 289 22.62 -1.46 7.50
C ILE A 289 22.01 -2.70 6.86
N LEU A 290 20.71 -2.93 7.06
CA LEU A 290 19.92 -3.91 6.33
C LEU A 290 18.87 -3.20 5.45
N ARG A 291 18.83 -3.57 4.19
CA ARG A 291 17.84 -3.05 3.23
C ARG A 291 16.69 -4.02 3.07
N MET A 292 15.46 -3.47 3.09
CA MET A 292 14.22 -4.19 2.93
C MET A 292 13.32 -3.51 1.87
N ASP A 293 13.42 -3.97 0.65
CA ASP A 293 12.65 -3.53 -0.50
C ASP A 293 12.21 -4.72 -1.37
N ALA A 294 11.56 -4.45 -2.49
CA ALA A 294 11.07 -5.50 -3.39
C ALA A 294 12.20 -6.37 -3.96
N ASP A 295 13.39 -5.80 -4.20
CA ASP A 295 14.51 -6.54 -4.78
C ASP A 295 15.19 -7.43 -3.72
N SER A 296 15.42 -6.89 -2.52
CA SER A 296 16.05 -7.65 -1.42
C SER A 296 15.16 -8.77 -0.88
N THR A 297 13.84 -8.65 -1.04
CA THR A 297 12.84 -9.62 -0.55
C THR A 297 12.35 -10.62 -1.60
N ARG A 298 12.78 -10.51 -2.87
CA ARG A 298 12.29 -11.31 -3.99
C ARG A 298 12.45 -12.83 -3.83
N LYS A 299 13.50 -13.28 -3.13
CA LYS A 299 13.72 -14.72 -2.87
C LYS A 299 12.76 -15.25 -1.81
N LYS A 300 12.24 -16.48 -1.96
CA LYS A 300 11.39 -17.15 -0.95
C LYS A 300 12.04 -17.04 0.43
N GLY A 301 11.30 -16.55 1.40
CA GLY A 301 11.79 -16.34 2.77
C GLY A 301 12.70 -15.12 2.98
N GLY A 302 12.99 -14.31 1.94
CA GLY A 302 13.85 -13.13 2.04
C GLY A 302 13.38 -12.13 3.09
N HIS A 303 12.10 -11.82 3.09
CA HIS A 303 11.45 -10.94 4.07
C HIS A 303 11.66 -11.45 5.52
N ALA A 304 11.33 -12.72 5.78
CA ALA A 304 11.48 -13.32 7.12
C ALA A 304 12.92 -13.34 7.60
N ARG A 305 13.89 -13.60 6.70
CA ARG A 305 15.31 -13.62 7.01
C ARG A 305 15.82 -12.23 7.42
N ILE A 306 15.44 -11.17 6.69
CA ILE A 306 15.83 -9.79 7.00
C ILE A 306 15.27 -9.39 8.37
N LEU A 307 13.99 -9.67 8.64
CA LEU A 307 13.35 -9.36 9.91
C LEU A 307 13.98 -10.12 11.07
N LYS A 308 14.33 -11.40 10.89
CA LYS A 308 15.00 -12.20 11.91
C LYS A 308 16.40 -11.64 12.20
N ALA A 309 17.17 -11.29 11.17
CA ALA A 309 18.50 -10.70 11.33
C ALA A 309 18.44 -9.35 12.06
N PHE A 310 17.49 -8.48 11.70
CA PHE A 310 17.31 -7.21 12.40
C PHE A 310 16.85 -7.42 13.85
N GLY A 311 15.83 -8.26 14.08
CA GLY A 311 15.33 -8.55 15.43
C GLY A 311 16.34 -9.23 16.36
N SER A 312 17.34 -9.93 15.82
CA SER A 312 18.45 -10.53 16.60
C SER A 312 19.64 -9.58 16.81
N GLY A 313 19.52 -8.28 16.43
CA GLY A 313 20.58 -7.29 16.63
C GLY A 313 21.77 -7.39 15.67
N GLN A 314 21.62 -8.11 14.55
CA GLN A 314 22.68 -8.23 13.53
C GLN A 314 22.85 -6.96 12.70
N ALA A 315 21.90 -6.00 12.80
CA ALA A 315 21.99 -4.70 12.17
C ALA A 315 21.46 -3.60 13.09
N ASP A 316 21.96 -2.39 12.86
CA ASP A 316 21.66 -1.19 13.62
C ASP A 316 20.58 -0.35 12.92
N ILE A 317 20.56 -0.36 11.59
CA ILE A 317 19.61 0.41 10.77
C ILE A 317 18.87 -0.53 9.82
N LEU A 318 17.54 -0.50 9.86
CA LEU A 318 16.68 -1.10 8.85
C LEU A 318 16.18 -0.01 7.90
N LEU A 319 16.70 -0.02 6.67
CA LEU A 319 16.28 0.89 5.61
C LEU A 319 15.29 0.20 4.69
N GLY A 320 14.14 0.83 4.42
CA GLY A 320 13.21 0.23 3.48
C GLY A 320 12.10 1.16 3.00
N THR A 321 11.20 0.59 2.22
CA THR A 321 10.02 1.29 1.71
C THR A 321 8.81 1.07 2.64
N GLN A 322 7.59 1.21 2.14
CA GLN A 322 6.37 0.99 2.93
C GLN A 322 6.28 -0.39 3.61
N MET A 323 7.12 -1.36 3.19
CA MET A 323 7.17 -2.69 3.83
C MET A 323 7.59 -2.64 5.30
N ILE A 324 8.44 -1.68 5.69
CA ILE A 324 8.90 -1.52 7.07
C ILE A 324 7.87 -0.84 7.99
N ALA A 325 6.86 -0.18 7.40
CA ALA A 325 5.79 0.46 8.17
C ALA A 325 4.83 -0.56 8.80
N LYS A 326 4.86 -1.84 8.37
CA LYS A 326 3.80 -2.81 8.65
C LYS A 326 4.32 -4.06 9.37
N GLY A 327 3.53 -4.55 10.32
CA GLY A 327 3.74 -5.87 10.94
C GLY A 327 5.01 -6.08 11.76
N LEU A 328 5.83 -5.04 11.96
CA LEU A 328 7.10 -5.14 12.68
C LEU A 328 6.94 -4.76 14.14
N ASP A 329 7.51 -5.56 15.02
CA ASP A 329 7.52 -5.35 16.46
C ASP A 329 8.94 -5.59 16.98
N PHE A 330 9.71 -4.51 17.07
CA PHE A 330 11.09 -4.54 17.54
C PHE A 330 11.23 -3.64 18.77
N PRO A 331 11.40 -4.22 19.98
CA PRO A 331 11.50 -3.45 21.22
C PRO A 331 12.73 -2.54 21.29
N THR A 332 13.77 -2.85 20.54
CA THR A 332 15.06 -2.11 20.50
C THR A 332 15.04 -0.90 19.57
N VAL A 333 13.97 -0.71 18.78
CA VAL A 333 13.83 0.44 17.88
C VAL A 333 13.40 1.68 18.67
N THR A 334 14.31 2.63 18.82
CA THR A 334 14.09 3.90 19.50
C THR A 334 14.01 5.09 18.55
N LEU A 335 14.53 4.98 17.32
CA LEU A 335 14.45 6.03 16.31
C LEU A 335 13.75 5.54 15.05
N VAL A 336 12.79 6.34 14.55
CA VAL A 336 12.17 6.17 13.25
C VAL A 336 12.39 7.43 12.43
N GLY A 337 12.99 7.29 11.26
CA GLY A 337 13.21 8.39 10.32
C GLY A 337 12.39 8.20 9.04
N VAL A 338 11.66 9.23 8.62
CA VAL A 338 11.02 9.31 7.30
C VAL A 338 11.86 10.25 6.43
N ILE A 339 12.53 9.69 5.43
CA ILE A 339 13.50 10.44 4.60
C ILE A 339 12.78 11.46 3.71
N ASN A 340 11.58 11.13 3.21
CA ASN A 340 10.76 12.04 2.42
C ASN A 340 9.28 11.68 2.56
N ALA A 341 8.49 12.58 3.16
CA ALA A 341 7.06 12.39 3.34
C ALA A 341 6.22 12.83 2.12
N ASP A 342 6.79 13.64 1.22
CA ASP A 342 6.04 14.33 0.16
C ASP A 342 5.67 13.45 -1.02
N THR A 343 6.36 12.33 -1.23
CA THR A 343 6.22 11.52 -2.45
C THR A 343 4.80 11.07 -2.71
N ALA A 344 4.08 10.66 -1.67
CA ALA A 344 2.68 10.24 -1.82
C ALA A 344 1.74 11.43 -1.99
N LEU A 345 2.05 12.58 -1.39
CA LEU A 345 1.25 13.81 -1.51
C LEU A 345 1.27 14.39 -2.92
N GLY A 346 2.41 14.25 -3.61
CA GLY A 346 2.57 14.74 -4.99
C GLY A 346 1.83 13.91 -6.05
N MET A 347 1.18 12.83 -5.67
CA MET A 347 0.42 12.00 -6.61
C MET A 347 -0.95 12.65 -6.92
N PRO A 348 -1.38 12.75 -8.19
CA PRO A 348 -2.68 13.29 -8.57
C PRO A 348 -3.81 12.29 -8.28
N ASP A 349 -3.93 11.86 -7.03
CA ASP A 349 -4.95 10.93 -6.53
C ASP A 349 -5.65 11.56 -5.33
N PHE A 350 -6.97 11.52 -5.31
CA PHE A 350 -7.77 12.08 -4.21
C PHE A 350 -7.52 11.39 -2.86
N ARG A 351 -6.90 10.21 -2.84
CA ARG A 351 -6.48 9.48 -1.64
C ARG A 351 -5.06 9.81 -1.18
N ALA A 352 -4.35 10.70 -1.87
CA ALA A 352 -2.96 11.01 -1.58
C ALA A 352 -2.73 11.44 -0.12
N SER A 353 -3.56 12.36 0.39
CA SER A 353 -3.50 12.83 1.78
C SER A 353 -3.83 11.73 2.78
N GLU A 354 -4.88 10.94 2.52
CA GLU A 354 -5.28 9.81 3.37
C GLU A 354 -4.16 8.78 3.49
N ARG A 355 -3.57 8.37 2.36
CA ARG A 355 -2.45 7.41 2.35
C ARG A 355 -1.21 7.93 3.06
N THR A 356 -0.92 9.23 2.90
CA THR A 356 0.21 9.86 3.59
C THR A 356 -0.01 9.87 5.09
N PHE A 357 -1.19 10.29 5.55
CA PHE A 357 -1.55 10.28 6.96
C PHE A 357 -1.44 8.85 7.55
N GLN A 358 -2.06 7.87 6.90
CA GLN A 358 -2.03 6.47 7.33
C GLN A 358 -0.60 5.93 7.45
N LEU A 359 0.21 6.17 6.43
CA LEU A 359 1.59 5.71 6.39
C LEU A 359 2.45 6.34 7.50
N LEU A 360 2.37 7.66 7.67
CA LEU A 360 3.14 8.38 8.68
C LEU A 360 2.73 7.95 10.10
N THR A 361 1.43 7.80 10.35
CA THR A 361 0.91 7.32 11.65
C THR A 361 1.36 5.89 11.93
N GLN A 362 1.33 4.99 10.94
CA GLN A 362 1.80 3.61 11.11
C GLN A 362 3.29 3.53 11.43
N VAL A 363 4.10 4.32 10.72
CA VAL A 363 5.55 4.36 10.89
C VAL A 363 5.91 4.97 12.25
N ALA A 364 5.27 6.08 12.63
CA ALA A 364 5.44 6.70 13.93
C ALA A 364 5.15 5.70 15.08
N GLY A 365 4.14 4.87 14.92
CA GLY A 365 3.80 3.82 15.89
C GLY A 365 4.85 2.71 16.06
N ARG A 366 5.97 2.71 15.32
CA ARG A 366 7.04 1.70 15.45
C ARG A 366 8.09 2.06 16.49
N ALA A 367 8.30 3.35 16.77
CA ALA A 367 9.24 3.79 17.78
C ALA A 367 8.72 3.56 19.22
N GLY A 368 9.61 3.25 20.15
CA GLY A 368 9.31 3.19 21.59
C GLY A 368 8.29 2.11 21.98
N ARG A 369 8.38 0.92 21.41
CA ARG A 369 7.56 -0.23 21.81
C ARG A 369 8.15 -1.02 22.96
N GLY A 370 9.45 -0.93 23.16
CA GLY A 370 10.16 -1.47 24.31
C GLY A 370 10.06 -0.57 25.54
N ASP A 371 10.96 -0.75 26.48
CA ASP A 371 11.00 0.03 27.74
C ASP A 371 11.65 1.41 27.56
N LYS A 372 12.33 1.61 26.42
CA LYS A 372 12.99 2.87 26.09
C LYS A 372 12.05 3.82 25.34
N PRO A 373 12.12 5.14 25.61
CA PRO A 373 11.36 6.11 24.85
C PRO A 373 11.79 6.14 23.39
N GLY A 374 10.86 6.27 22.48
CA GLY A 374 11.15 6.40 21.06
C GLY A 374 11.00 7.84 20.57
N ALA A 375 11.64 8.16 19.44
CA ALA A 375 11.47 9.42 18.71
C ALA A 375 11.22 9.16 17.22
N VAL A 376 10.52 10.09 16.58
CA VAL A 376 10.24 10.04 15.14
C VAL A 376 10.68 11.34 14.49
N ILE A 377 11.39 11.27 13.40
CA ILE A 377 11.79 12.42 12.58
C ILE A 377 11.20 12.28 11.20
N ILE A 378 10.41 13.27 10.77
CA ILE A 378 9.79 13.33 9.44
C ILE A 378 10.40 14.47 8.66
N GLN A 379 11.13 14.16 7.59
CA GLN A 379 11.64 15.15 6.64
C GLN A 379 10.63 15.42 5.53
N THR A 380 10.35 16.70 5.26
CA THR A 380 9.36 17.11 4.25
C THR A 380 9.67 18.49 3.67
N TYR A 381 9.25 18.72 2.43
CA TYR A 381 9.23 20.04 1.78
C TYR A 381 7.88 20.77 1.97
N ASN A 382 6.87 20.08 2.56
CA ASN A 382 5.53 20.60 2.82
C ASN A 382 5.14 20.46 4.30
N PRO A 383 5.92 21.05 5.24
CA PRO A 383 5.69 20.87 6.68
C PRO A 383 4.31 21.34 7.14
N ASP A 384 3.72 22.32 6.45
CA ASP A 384 2.41 22.90 6.80
C ASP A 384 1.22 22.10 6.27
N HIS A 385 1.48 21.01 5.52
CA HIS A 385 0.39 20.20 4.99
C HIS A 385 -0.35 19.45 6.09
N TYR A 386 -1.69 19.62 6.14
CA TYR A 386 -2.51 19.11 7.24
C TYR A 386 -2.37 17.60 7.50
N ALA A 387 -2.16 16.79 6.46
CA ALA A 387 -1.97 15.35 6.63
C ALA A 387 -0.67 15.02 7.38
N ILE A 388 0.40 15.81 7.19
CA ILE A 388 1.68 15.65 7.89
C ILE A 388 1.54 16.17 9.33
N GLN A 389 0.97 17.35 9.51
CA GLN A 389 0.76 17.96 10.82
C GLN A 389 -0.11 17.07 11.73
N LEU A 390 -1.23 16.58 11.22
CA LEU A 390 -2.13 15.74 11.99
C LEU A 390 -1.56 14.33 12.22
N ALA A 391 -0.77 13.80 11.29
CA ALA A 391 -0.07 12.53 11.49
C ALA A 391 1.02 12.63 12.58
N SER A 392 1.68 13.78 12.73
CA SER A 392 2.68 13.99 13.79
C SER A 392 2.06 13.94 15.20
N HIS A 393 0.81 14.31 15.34
CA HIS A 393 0.04 14.21 16.58
C HIS A 393 -0.79 12.91 16.67
N GLN A 394 -0.75 12.07 15.61
CA GLN A 394 -1.60 10.89 15.45
C GLN A 394 -3.10 11.18 15.61
N ASP A 395 -3.52 12.42 15.28
CA ASP A 395 -4.89 12.91 15.40
C ASP A 395 -5.73 12.50 14.18
N TYR A 396 -6.21 11.25 14.21
CA TYR A 396 -7.06 10.72 13.17
C TYR A 396 -8.42 11.44 13.09
N GLU A 397 -8.98 11.86 14.22
CA GLU A 397 -10.31 12.48 14.25
C GLU A 397 -10.32 13.83 13.53
N SER A 398 -9.33 14.69 13.78
CA SER A 398 -9.19 15.97 13.08
C SER A 398 -8.85 15.77 11.60
N PHE A 399 -8.02 14.75 11.28
CA PHE A 399 -7.74 14.37 9.89
C PHE A 399 -9.02 13.94 9.17
N PHE A 400 -9.80 13.04 9.76
CA PHE A 400 -11.06 12.59 9.21
C PHE A 400 -12.01 13.75 8.90
N ARG A 401 -12.23 14.65 9.88
CA ARG A 401 -13.13 15.81 9.69
C ARG A 401 -12.67 16.70 8.54
N ARG A 402 -11.39 17.02 8.48
CA ARG A 402 -10.84 17.88 7.43
C ARG A 402 -10.89 17.23 6.06
N GLU A 403 -10.47 15.99 5.94
CA GLU A 403 -10.48 15.24 4.68
C GLU A 403 -11.90 15.04 4.15
N MET A 404 -12.88 14.81 5.03
CA MET A 404 -14.29 14.67 4.63
C MET A 404 -14.84 15.93 3.96
N VAL A 405 -14.41 17.13 4.37
CA VAL A 405 -14.77 18.38 3.66
C VAL A 405 -14.20 18.37 2.24
N VAL A 406 -12.94 18.01 2.07
CA VAL A 406 -12.27 17.92 0.76
C VAL A 406 -12.98 16.91 -0.15
N ARG A 407 -13.32 15.72 0.41
CA ARG A 407 -14.05 14.67 -0.34
C ARG A 407 -15.45 15.11 -0.75
N HIS A 408 -16.15 15.85 0.10
CA HIS A 408 -17.46 16.40 -0.21
C HIS A 408 -17.39 17.42 -1.36
N GLN A 409 -16.47 18.38 -1.28
CA GLN A 409 -16.26 19.39 -2.32
C GLN A 409 -15.84 18.75 -3.66
N GLY A 410 -14.94 17.78 -3.61
CA GLY A 410 -14.45 17.03 -4.77
C GLY A 410 -15.43 16.00 -5.33
N LYS A 411 -16.55 15.75 -4.63
CA LYS A 411 -17.52 14.71 -4.99
C LYS A 411 -16.86 13.34 -5.14
N TYR A 412 -16.09 12.95 -4.12
CA TYR A 412 -15.42 11.66 -4.03
C TYR A 412 -16.02 10.75 -2.93
N PRO A 413 -15.66 9.46 -2.90
CA PRO A 413 -16.03 8.60 -1.77
C PRO A 413 -15.62 9.19 -0.41
N PRO A 414 -16.47 9.08 0.62
CA PRO A 414 -17.69 8.27 0.70
C PRO A 414 -18.98 8.97 0.26
N TYR A 415 -18.93 10.16 -0.29
CA TYR A 415 -20.13 10.93 -0.73
C TYR A 415 -20.65 10.49 -2.09
N TYR A 416 -19.76 10.04 -2.96
CA TYR A 416 -20.06 9.50 -4.28
C TYR A 416 -19.41 8.14 -4.44
N TYR A 417 -20.05 7.24 -5.16
CA TYR A 417 -19.41 6.05 -5.69
C TYR A 417 -18.61 6.41 -6.93
N THR A 418 -17.61 5.62 -7.22
CA THR A 418 -16.78 5.79 -8.42
C THR A 418 -16.70 4.49 -9.20
N VAL A 419 -16.72 4.61 -10.52
CA VAL A 419 -16.36 3.51 -11.43
C VAL A 419 -15.38 4.04 -12.46
N LEU A 420 -14.28 3.31 -12.64
CA LEU A 420 -13.25 3.60 -13.63
C LEU A 420 -13.36 2.60 -14.78
N LEU A 421 -13.55 3.11 -15.98
CA LEU A 421 -13.45 2.33 -17.20
C LEU A 421 -12.07 2.61 -17.81
N THR A 422 -11.36 1.54 -18.14
CA THR A 422 -10.07 1.62 -18.86
C THR A 422 -10.24 0.93 -20.20
N ILE A 423 -9.98 1.65 -21.27
CA ILE A 423 -10.07 1.19 -22.66
C ILE A 423 -8.65 1.10 -23.20
N SER A 424 -8.30 -0.01 -23.86
CA SER A 424 -6.97 -0.16 -24.44
C SER A 424 -6.98 -0.90 -25.78
N ALA A 425 -6.13 -0.46 -26.69
CA ALA A 425 -5.89 -1.10 -27.98
C ALA A 425 -4.43 -0.87 -28.45
N PRO A 426 -3.95 -1.63 -29.47
CA PRO A 426 -2.62 -1.40 -30.06
C PRO A 426 -2.48 -0.05 -30.79
N SER A 427 -3.59 0.55 -31.23
CA SER A 427 -3.62 1.85 -31.91
C SER A 427 -4.23 2.91 -31.00
N GLU A 428 -3.58 4.06 -30.90
CA GLU A 428 -4.07 5.20 -30.10
C GLU A 428 -5.39 5.76 -30.64
N SER A 429 -5.49 5.91 -31.96
CA SER A 429 -6.71 6.42 -32.61
C SER A 429 -7.91 5.50 -32.37
N VAL A 430 -7.73 4.19 -32.48
CA VAL A 430 -8.77 3.20 -32.17
C VAL A 430 -9.16 3.28 -30.70
N THR A 431 -8.19 3.39 -29.81
CA THR A 431 -8.45 3.49 -28.36
C THR A 431 -9.25 4.73 -28.02
N ALA A 432 -8.87 5.89 -28.57
CA ALA A 432 -9.59 7.14 -28.39
C ALA A 432 -11.02 7.06 -28.92
N GLN A 433 -11.21 6.59 -30.17
CA GLN A 433 -12.51 6.46 -30.81
C GLN A 433 -13.48 5.61 -29.97
N GLU A 434 -13.00 4.45 -29.51
CA GLU A 434 -13.81 3.55 -28.68
C GLU A 434 -14.10 4.14 -27.29
N ALA A 435 -13.16 4.89 -26.71
CA ALA A 435 -13.37 5.56 -25.43
C ALA A 435 -14.47 6.64 -25.55
N TYR A 436 -14.46 7.44 -26.63
CA TYR A 436 -15.50 8.43 -26.90
C TYR A 436 -16.86 7.78 -27.19
N ARG A 437 -16.89 6.67 -27.94
CA ARG A 437 -18.13 5.90 -28.19
C ARG A 437 -18.71 5.39 -26.87
N ILE A 438 -17.89 4.76 -26.02
CA ILE A 438 -18.33 4.24 -24.71
C ILE A 438 -18.83 5.36 -23.81
N ALA A 439 -18.15 6.51 -23.78
CA ALA A 439 -18.62 7.67 -23.01
C ALA A 439 -19.99 8.17 -23.51
N GLY A 440 -20.23 8.14 -24.82
CA GLY A 440 -21.54 8.43 -25.44
C GLY A 440 -22.62 7.46 -24.99
N ASP A 441 -22.33 6.17 -25.01
CA ASP A 441 -23.26 5.10 -24.60
C ASP A 441 -23.60 5.15 -23.11
N LEU A 442 -22.68 5.64 -22.26
CA LEU A 442 -22.92 5.79 -20.82
C LEU A 442 -23.81 6.99 -20.47
N LYS A 443 -23.72 8.10 -21.20
CA LYS A 443 -24.44 9.34 -20.89
C LYS A 443 -25.95 9.14 -20.68
N PRO A 444 -26.70 8.45 -21.54
CA PRO A 444 -28.13 8.26 -21.37
C PRO A 444 -28.52 7.39 -20.18
N LEU A 445 -27.57 6.63 -19.61
CA LEU A 445 -27.77 5.77 -18.46
C LEU A 445 -27.61 6.50 -17.13
N LEU A 446 -27.15 7.74 -17.16
CA LEU A 446 -26.76 8.53 -16.00
C LEU A 446 -27.72 9.69 -15.77
N SER A 447 -28.02 9.95 -14.51
CA SER A 447 -28.77 11.14 -14.11
C SER A 447 -27.93 12.42 -14.24
N LYS A 448 -28.59 13.59 -14.16
CA LYS A 448 -27.90 14.90 -14.17
C LYS A 448 -26.96 15.11 -12.99
N THR A 449 -27.07 14.31 -11.95
CA THR A 449 -26.20 14.41 -10.76
C THR A 449 -24.92 13.60 -10.87
N ALA A 450 -24.85 12.68 -11.82
CA ALA A 450 -23.64 11.94 -12.12
C ALA A 450 -22.61 12.81 -12.87
N ILE A 451 -21.36 12.54 -12.64
CA ILE A 451 -20.23 13.27 -13.25
C ILE A 451 -19.41 12.27 -14.05
N VAL A 452 -19.21 12.58 -15.31
CA VAL A 452 -18.34 11.82 -16.20
C VAL A 452 -17.09 12.66 -16.48
N LEU A 453 -15.93 12.16 -16.09
CA LEU A 453 -14.62 12.75 -16.37
C LEU A 453 -13.91 11.92 -17.44
N GLY A 454 -13.41 12.57 -18.44
CA GLY A 454 -12.84 11.93 -19.63
C GLY A 454 -13.89 11.76 -20.76
N PRO A 455 -13.55 11.02 -21.83
CA PRO A 455 -12.33 10.20 -22.01
C PRO A 455 -11.04 11.01 -22.02
N THR A 456 -10.00 10.48 -21.37
CA THR A 456 -8.67 11.08 -21.36
C THR A 456 -7.60 9.97 -21.43
N PRO A 457 -6.44 10.22 -22.06
CA PRO A 457 -5.31 9.31 -21.95
C PRO A 457 -4.93 9.11 -20.48
N ARG A 458 -4.45 7.92 -20.13
CA ARG A 458 -3.83 7.69 -18.82
C ARG A 458 -2.51 8.45 -18.71
N SER A 459 -2.05 8.70 -17.47
CA SER A 459 -0.75 9.33 -17.20
C SER A 459 0.42 8.62 -17.88
N ILE A 460 0.35 7.29 -18.02
CA ILE A 460 1.20 6.50 -18.90
C ILE A 460 0.31 6.02 -20.04
N THR A 461 0.40 6.74 -21.15
CA THR A 461 -0.50 6.54 -22.29
C THR A 461 -0.28 5.19 -22.98
N ARG A 462 0.97 4.71 -23.05
CA ARG A 462 1.30 3.43 -23.69
C ARG A 462 2.05 2.51 -22.73
N VAL A 463 1.56 1.27 -22.59
CA VAL A 463 2.18 0.20 -21.81
C VAL A 463 2.13 -1.10 -22.63
N ASN A 464 3.25 -1.78 -22.79
CA ASN A 464 3.40 -3.03 -23.52
C ASN A 464 2.75 -2.97 -24.92
N ASN A 465 3.09 -1.93 -25.69
CA ASN A 465 2.57 -1.64 -27.02
C ASN A 465 1.05 -1.49 -27.12
N ARG A 466 0.37 -1.15 -26.02
CA ARG A 466 -1.04 -0.82 -25.99
C ARG A 466 -1.24 0.59 -25.46
N TYR A 467 -2.13 1.35 -26.06
CA TYR A 467 -2.54 2.68 -25.64
C TYR A 467 -3.73 2.59 -24.70
N TYR A 468 -3.77 3.44 -23.69
CA TYR A 468 -4.76 3.42 -22.61
C TYR A 468 -5.48 4.74 -22.47
N TYR A 469 -6.81 4.70 -22.51
CA TYR A 469 -7.72 5.79 -22.18
C TYR A 469 -8.57 5.42 -20.99
N GLN A 470 -9.04 6.42 -20.27
CA GLN A 470 -9.85 6.21 -19.07
C GLN A 470 -11.08 7.12 -19.05
N ILE A 471 -12.15 6.63 -18.43
CA ILE A 471 -13.37 7.34 -18.13
C ILE A 471 -13.68 7.11 -16.67
N LEU A 472 -13.78 8.17 -15.86
CA LEU A 472 -14.19 8.08 -14.47
C LEU A 472 -15.62 8.59 -14.33
N VAL A 473 -16.52 7.75 -13.81
CA VAL A 473 -17.89 8.10 -13.47
C VAL A 473 -18.02 8.22 -11.96
N LYS A 474 -18.49 9.38 -11.47
CA LYS A 474 -18.85 9.61 -10.08
C LYS A 474 -20.36 9.70 -9.95
N PHE A 475 -20.96 8.96 -9.03
CA PHE A 475 -22.41 8.87 -8.93
C PHE A 475 -22.88 8.59 -7.49
N LYS A 476 -24.15 8.88 -7.20
CA LYS A 476 -24.80 8.54 -5.91
C LYS A 476 -25.71 7.31 -6.06
N LYS A 477 -26.63 7.36 -6.98
CA LYS A 477 -27.58 6.28 -7.23
C LYS A 477 -27.94 6.27 -8.73
N GLU A 478 -27.46 5.26 -9.44
CA GLU A 478 -27.69 5.10 -10.89
C GLU A 478 -28.17 3.67 -11.19
N PRO A 479 -29.49 3.41 -11.11
CA PRO A 479 -30.03 2.05 -11.26
C PRO A 479 -29.74 1.42 -12.62
N ALA A 480 -29.66 2.23 -13.69
CA ALA A 480 -29.40 1.75 -15.05
C ALA A 480 -27.91 1.45 -15.31
N LEU A 481 -26.99 2.07 -14.55
CA LEU A 481 -25.56 1.97 -14.78
C LEU A 481 -25.06 0.53 -14.71
N GLY A 482 -25.47 -0.23 -13.71
CA GLY A 482 -25.02 -1.63 -13.55
C GLY A 482 -25.37 -2.50 -14.75
N ARG A 483 -26.59 -2.42 -15.26
CA ARG A 483 -27.01 -3.13 -16.49
C ARG A 483 -26.26 -2.62 -17.72
N GLY A 484 -26.08 -1.32 -17.85
CA GLY A 484 -25.33 -0.73 -18.97
C GLY A 484 -23.87 -1.20 -18.99
N LEU A 485 -23.21 -1.22 -17.85
CA LEU A 485 -21.83 -1.72 -17.73
C LEU A 485 -21.72 -3.23 -18.00
N HIS A 486 -22.72 -4.00 -17.57
CA HIS A 486 -22.79 -5.45 -17.89
C HIS A 486 -22.93 -5.68 -19.41
N ASN A 487 -23.86 -4.96 -20.07
CA ASN A 487 -24.03 -5.05 -21.51
C ASN A 487 -22.76 -4.63 -22.26
N LEU A 488 -22.06 -3.61 -21.76
CA LEU A 488 -20.80 -3.16 -22.34
C LEU A 488 -19.71 -4.25 -22.25
N LEU A 489 -19.61 -4.95 -21.12
CA LEU A 489 -18.68 -6.09 -20.97
C LEU A 489 -19.06 -7.25 -21.87
N THR A 490 -20.33 -7.59 -21.98
CA THR A 490 -20.81 -8.67 -22.87
C THR A 490 -20.51 -8.34 -24.32
N ASN A 491 -20.77 -7.10 -24.74
CA ASN A 491 -20.45 -6.63 -26.09
C ASN A 491 -18.94 -6.47 -26.33
N SER A 492 -18.13 -6.40 -25.28
CA SER A 492 -16.66 -6.29 -25.41
C SER A 492 -16.02 -7.53 -26.04
N GLN A 493 -16.70 -8.67 -26.04
CA GLN A 493 -16.27 -9.85 -26.81
C GLN A 493 -16.25 -9.58 -28.32
N SER A 494 -17.17 -8.78 -28.84
CA SER A 494 -17.15 -8.32 -30.22
C SER A 494 -16.03 -7.28 -30.48
N LEU A 495 -15.74 -6.43 -29.51
CA LEU A 495 -14.63 -5.47 -29.54
C LEU A 495 -13.26 -6.15 -29.50
N ALA A 496 -13.16 -7.32 -28.89
CA ALA A 496 -11.93 -8.11 -28.85
C ALA A 496 -11.45 -8.51 -30.25
N LYS A 497 -12.36 -8.65 -31.23
CA LYS A 497 -12.00 -8.87 -32.65
C LYS A 497 -11.15 -7.73 -33.23
N ASN A 498 -11.34 -6.51 -32.72
CA ASN A 498 -10.56 -5.33 -33.08
C ASN A 498 -9.42 -5.06 -32.11
N HIS A 499 -9.02 -6.05 -31.30
CA HIS A 499 -8.00 -5.95 -30.26
C HIS A 499 -8.28 -4.87 -29.18
N VAL A 500 -9.52 -4.41 -29.07
CA VAL A 500 -9.93 -3.48 -28.01
C VAL A 500 -10.25 -4.27 -26.75
N GLN A 501 -9.71 -3.81 -25.62
CA GLN A 501 -10.00 -4.36 -24.29
C GLN A 501 -10.63 -3.28 -23.44
N VAL A 502 -11.69 -3.65 -22.72
CA VAL A 502 -12.38 -2.78 -21.76
C VAL A 502 -12.30 -3.42 -20.39
N ALA A 503 -11.83 -2.65 -19.42
CA ALA A 503 -11.79 -3.05 -18.02
C ALA A 503 -12.65 -2.09 -17.19
N ILE A 504 -13.47 -2.64 -16.30
CA ILE A 504 -14.34 -1.87 -15.42
C ILE A 504 -13.93 -2.14 -13.97
N ASP A 505 -13.72 -1.07 -13.22
CA ASP A 505 -13.32 -1.15 -11.82
C ASP A 505 -14.23 -0.27 -10.95
N PHE A 506 -15.00 -0.90 -10.08
CA PHE A 506 -15.83 -0.22 -9.08
C PHE A 506 -14.99 0.11 -7.85
N GLU A 507 -15.12 1.35 -7.36
CA GLU A 507 -14.35 1.86 -6.22
C GLU A 507 -12.83 1.62 -6.39
N PRO A 508 -12.24 2.13 -7.50
CA PRO A 508 -10.82 1.94 -7.77
C PRO A 508 -9.98 2.52 -6.63
N GLN A 509 -8.90 1.83 -6.30
CA GLN A 509 -7.93 2.34 -5.32
C GLN A 509 -7.00 3.39 -5.93
N GLN A 510 -6.82 3.38 -7.25
CA GLN A 510 -6.04 4.37 -8.00
C GLN A 510 -6.83 4.81 -9.22
N ILE A 511 -6.81 6.12 -9.49
CA ILE A 511 -7.54 6.74 -10.63
C ILE A 511 -6.56 7.13 -11.75
N MET A 512 -5.29 6.85 -11.61
CA MET A 512 -4.24 7.17 -12.61
C MET A 512 -4.00 6.04 -13.58
#